data_5ae393980cfd53a0580279413e2e046f
#
_entry.id   5ae393980cfd53a0580279413e2e046f
#
_cell.length_a   1.000
_cell.length_b   1.000
_cell.length_c   1.000
_cell.angle_alpha   90.00
_cell.angle_beta   90.00
_cell.angle_gamma   90.00
#
_symmetry.space_group_name_H-M   'P 1'
#
loop_
_entity.id
_entity.type
_entity.pdbx_description
1 polymer ?
#
loop_
_entity_poly.entity_id
_entity_poly.type
_entity_poly.pdbx_seq_one_letter_code
_entity_poly.pdbx_strand_id
1 'polypeptide(L)'
;ERGATRDILNNPQHPYTKGLIACRPPLDYRLERLPVVKEFLDGKWIDNNQVKNELLITDEERKKQHEFLYSQEPILKIENLRTWYPLRKGVFGRTYDYIKSVDDVSFDVYPGETLGLVGESGCGKTTLGRSILRLVEPTSGKVIFEGREV
;
A
#
# COMPACT_ATOMS: atom_id res chain seq x y z
N GLU A 1 2.96 -11.58 -28.48
CA GLU A 1 4.33 -12.01 -28.80
C GLU A 1 4.54 -13.47 -28.39
N ARG A 2 5.29 -14.25 -29.19
CA ARG A 2 5.63 -15.66 -28.89
C ARG A 2 7.13 -15.84 -29.08
N GLY A 3 7.77 -16.61 -28.22
CA GLY A 3 9.22 -16.88 -28.26
C GLY A 3 9.70 -17.61 -27.02
N ALA A 4 11.00 -17.81 -26.88
CA ALA A 4 11.58 -18.34 -25.66
C ALA A 4 11.36 -17.36 -24.52
N THR A 5 11.05 -17.84 -23.33
CA THR A 5 10.73 -17.01 -22.15
C THR A 5 11.83 -15.96 -21.88
N ARG A 6 13.09 -16.36 -22.00
CA ARG A 6 14.22 -15.47 -21.76
C ARG A 6 14.25 -14.30 -22.75
N ASP A 7 13.94 -14.56 -24.02
CA ASP A 7 13.98 -13.54 -25.08
C ASP A 7 12.82 -12.56 -24.92
N ILE A 8 11.61 -13.05 -24.62
CA ILE A 8 10.43 -12.22 -24.38
C ILE A 8 10.64 -11.31 -23.16
N LEU A 9 11.24 -11.81 -22.08
CA LEU A 9 11.45 -11.03 -20.86
C LEU A 9 12.61 -10.02 -20.96
N ASN A 10 13.72 -10.39 -21.66
CA ASN A 10 14.91 -9.57 -21.69
C ASN A 10 15.00 -8.66 -22.93
N ASN A 11 14.36 -9.05 -24.04
CA ASN A 11 14.38 -8.31 -25.31
C ASN A 11 13.02 -8.34 -26.02
N PRO A 12 11.96 -7.85 -25.38
CA PRO A 12 10.62 -7.81 -25.97
C PRO A 12 10.61 -6.90 -27.21
N GLN A 13 9.95 -7.33 -28.28
CA GLN A 13 9.87 -6.55 -29.52
C GLN A 13 8.54 -5.78 -29.61
N HIS A 14 7.44 -6.44 -29.18
CA HIS A 14 6.11 -5.86 -29.32
C HIS A 14 5.84 -4.79 -28.25
N PRO A 15 5.32 -3.59 -28.60
CA PRO A 15 5.05 -2.51 -27.65
C PRO A 15 4.20 -2.91 -26.44
N TYR A 16 3.19 -3.75 -26.65
CA TYR A 16 2.36 -4.29 -25.58
C TYR A 16 3.18 -5.09 -24.55
N THR A 17 4.09 -5.95 -25.01
CA THR A 17 4.94 -6.76 -24.13
C THR A 17 5.94 -5.87 -23.37
N LYS A 18 6.53 -4.89 -24.06
CA LYS A 18 7.39 -3.87 -23.43
C LYS A 18 6.64 -3.13 -22.31
N GLY A 19 5.42 -2.67 -22.60
CA GLY A 19 4.57 -1.98 -21.64
C GLY A 19 4.22 -2.85 -20.43
N LEU A 20 3.84 -4.12 -20.62
CA LEU A 20 3.54 -5.03 -19.52
C LEU A 20 4.76 -5.24 -18.59
N ILE A 21 5.96 -5.39 -19.16
CA ILE A 21 7.19 -5.55 -18.37
C ILE A 21 7.53 -4.26 -17.63
N ALA A 22 7.37 -3.11 -18.28
CA ALA A 22 7.65 -1.80 -17.71
C ALA A 22 6.68 -1.38 -16.59
N CYS A 23 5.43 -1.87 -16.60
CA CYS A 23 4.46 -1.63 -15.54
C CYS A 23 4.83 -2.30 -14.20
N ARG A 24 5.81 -3.22 -14.20
CA ARG A 24 6.30 -3.82 -12.96
C ARG A 24 7.20 -2.84 -12.20
N PRO A 25 6.95 -2.58 -10.90
CA PRO A 25 7.81 -1.72 -10.11
C PRO A 25 9.26 -2.23 -10.12
N PRO A 26 10.25 -1.39 -10.47
CA PRO A 26 11.65 -1.75 -10.35
C PRO A 26 12.06 -1.90 -8.89
N LEU A 27 13.06 -2.75 -8.60
CA LEU A 27 13.53 -3.03 -7.24
C LEU A 27 14.68 -2.11 -6.80
N ASP A 28 15.42 -1.58 -7.75
CA ASP A 28 16.70 -0.89 -7.57
C ASP A 28 16.63 0.64 -7.76
N TYR A 29 15.50 1.15 -8.25
CA TYR A 29 15.25 2.60 -8.40
C TYR A 29 13.77 2.90 -8.24
N ARG A 30 13.43 4.18 -8.14
CA ARG A 30 12.04 4.64 -8.03
C ARG A 30 11.68 5.55 -9.18
N LEU A 31 10.45 5.40 -9.64
CA LEU A 31 9.83 6.26 -10.62
C LEU A 31 8.78 7.13 -9.94
N GLU A 32 8.60 8.35 -10.42
CA GLU A 32 7.51 9.25 -10.01
C GLU A 32 6.15 8.56 -10.14
N ARG A 33 5.97 7.83 -11.23
CA ARG A 33 4.84 6.93 -11.45
C ARG A 33 5.26 5.75 -12.31
N LEU A 34 4.51 4.67 -12.25
CA LEU A 34 4.70 3.59 -13.21
C LEU A 34 4.11 3.99 -14.58
N PRO A 35 4.78 3.62 -15.69
CA PRO A 35 4.21 3.78 -17.01
C PRO A 35 2.98 2.89 -17.17
N VAL A 36 2.11 3.22 -18.11
CA VAL A 36 0.98 2.36 -18.49
C VAL A 36 1.17 1.81 -19.89
N VAL A 37 0.64 0.61 -20.15
CA VAL A 37 0.78 -0.10 -21.42
C VAL A 37 0.36 0.77 -22.62
N LYS A 38 -0.66 1.59 -22.45
CA LYS A 38 -1.15 2.50 -23.49
C LYS A 38 -0.07 3.45 -23.98
N GLU A 39 0.78 3.97 -23.10
CA GLU A 39 1.86 4.90 -23.49
C GLU A 39 2.90 4.25 -24.41
N PHE A 40 3.11 2.94 -24.29
CA PHE A 40 3.95 2.17 -25.21
C PHE A 40 3.25 1.92 -26.56
N LEU A 41 1.95 1.66 -26.53
CA LEU A 41 1.17 1.48 -27.76
C LEU A 41 1.03 2.78 -28.55
N ASP A 42 0.89 3.91 -27.88
CA ASP A 42 0.81 5.25 -28.48
C ASP A 42 2.20 5.78 -28.89
N GLY A 43 3.28 5.03 -28.67
CA GLY A 43 4.65 5.37 -29.07
C GLY A 43 5.32 6.44 -28.19
N LYS A 44 4.77 6.75 -27.02
CA LYS A 44 5.39 7.68 -26.06
C LYS A 44 6.69 7.11 -25.49
N TRP A 45 6.69 5.80 -25.17
CA TRP A 45 7.85 5.07 -24.67
C TRP A 45 8.31 4.02 -25.66
N ILE A 46 9.60 3.94 -25.91
CA ILE A 46 10.20 2.93 -26.78
C ILE A 46 10.73 1.76 -25.93
N ASP A 47 11.32 2.05 -24.77
CA ASP A 47 11.88 1.06 -23.85
C ASP A 47 11.89 1.55 -22.39
N ASN A 48 12.34 0.67 -21.49
CA ASN A 48 12.44 0.97 -20.06
C ASN A 48 13.51 2.01 -19.71
N ASN A 49 14.54 2.17 -20.53
CA ASN A 49 15.59 3.15 -20.26
C ASN A 49 15.06 4.56 -20.45
N GLN A 50 14.24 4.78 -21.47
CA GLN A 50 13.57 6.06 -21.68
C GLN A 50 12.64 6.39 -20.53
N VAL A 51 11.81 5.41 -20.08
CA VAL A 51 10.96 5.56 -18.91
C VAL A 51 11.77 5.94 -17.66
N LYS A 52 12.89 5.22 -17.43
CA LYS A 52 13.76 5.50 -16.30
C LYS A 52 14.35 6.89 -16.35
N ASN A 53 14.86 7.32 -17.50
CA ASN A 53 15.50 8.64 -17.65
C ASN A 53 14.53 9.80 -17.42
N GLU A 54 13.26 9.64 -17.78
CA GLU A 54 12.27 10.70 -17.66
C GLU A 54 11.50 10.70 -16.33
N LEU A 55 11.32 9.53 -15.71
CA LEU A 55 10.50 9.37 -14.51
C LEU A 55 11.28 9.01 -13.25
N LEU A 56 12.61 8.94 -13.32
CA LEU A 56 13.44 8.64 -12.17
C LEU A 56 13.32 9.73 -11.09
N ILE A 57 13.04 9.32 -9.87
CA ILE A 57 13.14 10.18 -8.68
C ILE A 57 14.47 9.91 -8.01
N THR A 58 15.25 10.97 -7.78
CA THR A 58 16.51 10.90 -7.05
C THR A 58 16.25 10.73 -5.54
N ASP A 59 17.24 10.20 -4.82
CA ASP A 59 17.14 10.07 -3.36
C ASP A 59 17.01 11.45 -2.67
N GLU A 60 17.59 12.49 -3.23
CA GLU A 60 17.47 13.86 -2.72
C GLU A 60 16.06 14.42 -2.90
N GLU A 61 15.45 14.24 -4.06
CA GLU A 61 14.07 14.65 -4.32
C GLU A 61 13.11 13.90 -3.42
N ARG A 62 13.31 12.60 -3.27
CA ARG A 62 12.53 11.76 -2.37
C ARG A 62 12.64 12.24 -0.92
N LYS A 63 13.85 12.56 -0.46
CA LYS A 63 14.07 13.08 0.89
C LYS A 63 13.30 14.38 1.12
N LYS A 64 13.36 15.31 0.19
CA LYS A 64 12.60 16.57 0.25
C LYS A 64 11.09 16.34 0.27
N GLN A 65 10.59 15.40 -0.56
CA GLN A 65 9.18 15.03 -0.55
C GLN A 65 8.75 14.46 0.82
N HIS A 66 9.56 13.59 1.43
CA HIS A 66 9.29 13.03 2.76
C HIS A 66 9.35 14.10 3.85
N GLU A 67 10.35 14.99 3.83
CA GLU A 67 10.46 16.10 4.77
C GLU A 67 9.23 17.01 4.70
N PHE A 68 8.77 17.34 3.49
CA PHE A 68 7.54 18.10 3.30
C PHE A 68 6.30 17.33 3.78
N LEU A 69 6.17 16.06 3.42
CA LEU A 69 5.03 15.23 3.81
C LEU A 69 4.89 15.14 5.33
N TYR A 70 5.96 14.80 6.03
CA TYR A 70 5.96 14.61 7.47
C TYR A 70 6.06 15.92 8.30
N SER A 71 6.17 17.06 7.63
CA SER A 71 6.02 18.37 8.29
C SER A 71 4.57 18.82 8.44
N GLN A 72 3.63 18.09 7.78
CA GLN A 72 2.21 18.39 7.83
C GLN A 72 1.54 17.71 9.03
N GLU A 73 0.34 18.16 9.40
CA GLU A 73 -0.50 17.44 10.35
C GLU A 73 -1.07 16.17 9.68
N PRO A 74 -1.08 15.02 10.37
CA PRO A 74 -1.65 13.80 9.81
C PRO A 74 -3.16 13.95 9.57
N ILE A 75 -3.62 13.48 8.41
CA ILE A 75 -5.05 13.45 8.08
C ILE A 75 -5.78 12.31 8.81
N LEU A 76 -5.07 11.21 9.07
CA LEU A 76 -5.57 10.08 9.84
C LEU A 76 -4.54 9.69 10.89
N LYS A 77 -4.98 9.55 12.14
CA LYS A 77 -4.15 9.10 13.25
C LYS A 77 -4.81 7.93 13.95
N ILE A 78 -4.08 6.85 14.09
CA ILE A 78 -4.50 5.65 14.80
C ILE A 78 -3.68 5.54 16.07
N GLU A 79 -4.36 5.46 17.22
CA GLU A 79 -3.71 5.39 18.53
C GLU A 79 -4.14 4.13 19.28
N ASN A 80 -3.19 3.23 19.54
CA ASN A 80 -3.34 2.01 20.34
C ASN A 80 -4.60 1.19 19.99
N LEU A 81 -4.92 1.10 18.69
CA LEU A 81 -6.14 0.45 18.20
C LEU A 81 -6.08 -1.04 18.47
N ARG A 82 -7.15 -1.57 19.07
CA ARG A 82 -7.35 -2.98 19.38
C ARG A 82 -8.70 -3.44 18.90
N THR A 83 -8.74 -4.58 18.21
CA THR A 83 -9.99 -5.23 17.80
C THR A 83 -9.89 -6.69 18.12
N TRP A 84 -10.56 -7.09 19.22
CA TRP A 84 -10.54 -8.42 19.79
C TRP A 84 -11.91 -9.05 19.69
N TYR A 85 -11.99 -10.28 19.24
CA TYR A 85 -13.21 -11.05 19.15
C TYR A 85 -13.31 -12.01 20.31
N PRO A 86 -14.38 -11.97 21.14
CA PRO A 86 -14.53 -12.87 22.28
C PRO A 86 -14.77 -14.31 21.83
N LEU A 87 -14.00 -15.23 22.38
CA LEU A 87 -14.23 -16.66 22.28
C LEU A 87 -15.20 -17.07 23.39
N ARG A 88 -16.39 -17.52 23.00
CA ARG A 88 -17.47 -17.93 23.94
C ARG A 88 -17.58 -19.45 24.01
N LYS A 89 -17.80 -19.99 25.22
CA LYS A 89 -17.97 -21.43 25.46
C LYS A 89 -19.16 -21.68 26.38
N GLY A 90 -19.83 -22.82 26.16
CA GLY A 90 -20.96 -23.28 26.98
C GLY A 90 -22.32 -22.68 26.60
N VAL A 91 -23.40 -23.24 27.17
CA VAL A 91 -24.79 -22.88 26.89
C VAL A 91 -25.10 -21.40 27.25
N PHE A 92 -24.41 -20.86 28.23
CA PHE A 92 -24.55 -19.46 28.68
C PHE A 92 -23.60 -18.49 27.97
N GLY A 93 -22.87 -18.93 26.95
CA GLY A 93 -22.00 -18.07 26.13
C GLY A 93 -20.92 -17.29 26.89
N ARG A 94 -20.36 -17.88 27.97
CA ARG A 94 -19.35 -17.22 28.80
C ARG A 94 -18.04 -17.03 28.00
N THR A 95 -17.54 -15.80 27.93
CA THR A 95 -16.27 -15.48 27.30
C THR A 95 -15.14 -16.10 28.13
N TYR A 96 -14.24 -16.86 27.49
CA TYR A 96 -13.09 -17.48 28.14
C TYR A 96 -11.76 -17.01 27.59
N ASP A 97 -11.75 -16.42 26.37
CA ASP A 97 -10.55 -15.91 25.72
C ASP A 97 -10.94 -14.94 24.59
N TYR A 98 -9.94 -14.35 23.91
CA TYR A 98 -10.12 -13.43 22.81
C TYR A 98 -9.19 -13.77 21.64
N ILE A 99 -9.72 -13.66 20.41
CA ILE A 99 -8.91 -13.60 19.21
C ILE A 99 -8.51 -12.13 19.00
N LYS A 100 -7.24 -11.83 19.20
CA LYS A 100 -6.67 -10.49 19.05
C LYS A 100 -6.30 -10.24 17.58
N SER A 101 -7.28 -9.90 16.77
CA SER A 101 -7.07 -9.67 15.32
C SER A 101 -6.29 -8.40 15.02
N VAL A 102 -6.47 -7.35 15.82
CA VAL A 102 -5.67 -6.14 15.86
C VAL A 102 -5.28 -5.93 17.31
N ASP A 103 -4.01 -5.79 17.61
CA ASP A 103 -3.50 -5.66 18.98
C ASP A 103 -2.45 -4.56 19.05
N ASP A 104 -2.86 -3.42 19.61
CA ASP A 104 -2.02 -2.26 19.91
C ASP A 104 -1.34 -1.61 18.68
N VAL A 105 -2.14 -1.32 17.65
CA VAL A 105 -1.63 -0.71 16.41
C VAL A 105 -1.76 0.80 16.46
N SER A 106 -0.66 1.50 16.17
CA SER A 106 -0.60 2.96 16.08
C SER A 106 0.19 3.38 14.85
N PHE A 107 -0.32 4.34 14.08
CA PHE A 107 0.36 4.97 12.95
C PHE A 107 -0.38 6.24 12.53
N ASP A 108 0.32 7.06 11.77
CA ASP A 108 -0.21 8.27 11.16
C ASP A 108 -0.22 8.12 9.63
N VAL A 109 -1.17 8.78 8.96
CA VAL A 109 -1.23 8.92 7.49
C VAL A 109 -1.36 10.40 7.17
N TYR A 110 -0.55 10.86 6.23
CA TYR A 110 -0.46 12.27 5.88
C TYR A 110 -1.23 12.60 4.59
N PRO A 111 -1.64 13.86 4.38
CA PRO A 111 -2.34 14.27 3.16
C PRO A 111 -1.52 13.94 1.90
N GLY A 112 -2.14 13.21 0.95
CA GLY A 112 -1.47 12.77 -0.28
C GLY A 112 -0.57 11.55 -0.15
N GLU A 113 -0.42 10.97 1.05
CA GLU A 113 0.31 9.74 1.26
C GLU A 113 -0.50 8.51 0.82
N THR A 114 0.21 7.50 0.33
CA THR A 114 -0.32 6.15 0.13
C THR A 114 0.41 5.19 1.06
N LEU A 115 -0.25 4.79 2.14
CA LEU A 115 0.28 3.82 3.10
C LEU A 115 -0.13 2.40 2.70
N GLY A 116 0.85 1.54 2.40
CA GLY A 116 0.62 0.14 2.05
C GLY A 116 0.58 -0.77 3.28
N LEU A 117 -0.54 -1.48 3.49
CA LEU A 117 -0.68 -2.48 4.54
C LEU A 117 -0.38 -3.88 3.99
N VAL A 118 0.74 -4.45 4.37
CA VAL A 118 1.21 -5.76 3.90
C VAL A 118 1.31 -6.77 5.05
N GLY A 119 1.27 -8.06 4.73
CA GLY A 119 1.36 -9.15 5.70
C GLY A 119 0.69 -10.43 5.19
N GLU A 120 0.83 -11.52 5.92
CA GLU A 120 0.27 -12.83 5.57
C GLU A 120 -1.26 -12.85 5.58
N SER A 121 -1.87 -13.86 4.92
CA SER A 121 -3.32 -14.04 4.98
C SER A 121 -3.76 -14.34 6.42
N GLY A 122 -4.81 -13.65 6.88
CA GLY A 122 -5.33 -13.84 8.23
C GLY A 122 -4.64 -13.02 9.34
N CYS A 123 -3.59 -12.23 9.06
CA CYS A 123 -2.89 -11.44 10.09
C CYS A 123 -3.63 -10.17 10.56
N GLY A 124 -4.90 -9.98 10.22
CA GLY A 124 -5.71 -8.87 10.73
C GLY A 124 -5.83 -7.64 9.82
N LYS A 125 -5.21 -7.59 8.62
CA LYS A 125 -5.28 -6.41 7.70
C LYS A 125 -6.70 -5.96 7.41
N THR A 126 -7.56 -6.88 7.03
CA THR A 126 -8.98 -6.58 6.74
C THR A 126 -9.72 -6.09 7.97
N THR A 127 -9.41 -6.66 9.14
CA THR A 127 -9.98 -6.22 10.42
C THR A 127 -9.53 -4.81 10.75
N LEU A 128 -8.24 -4.51 10.61
CA LEU A 128 -7.71 -3.17 10.83
C LEU A 128 -8.39 -2.14 9.92
N GLY A 129 -8.46 -2.38 8.62
CA GLY A 129 -9.14 -1.47 7.68
C GLY A 129 -10.61 -1.27 8.02
N ARG A 130 -11.32 -2.35 8.39
CA ARG A 130 -12.73 -2.25 8.81
C ARG A 130 -12.92 -1.50 10.13
N SER A 131 -11.99 -1.66 11.07
CA SER A 131 -12.02 -0.93 12.35
C SER A 131 -11.76 0.56 12.16
N ILE A 132 -10.84 0.94 11.27
CA ILE A 132 -10.59 2.34 10.91
C ILE A 132 -11.84 2.98 10.29
N LEU A 133 -12.54 2.26 9.41
CA LEU A 133 -13.79 2.71 8.78
C LEU A 133 -15.03 2.58 9.69
N ARG A 134 -14.86 2.17 10.95
CA ARG A 134 -15.97 1.90 11.89
C ARG A 134 -17.02 0.89 11.39
N LEU A 135 -16.64 0.02 10.45
CA LEU A 135 -17.45 -1.13 10.02
C LEU A 135 -17.37 -2.28 11.03
N VAL A 136 -16.32 -2.31 11.85
CA VAL A 136 -16.15 -3.18 13.01
C VAL A 136 -15.76 -2.28 14.18
N GLU A 137 -16.51 -2.36 15.28
CA GLU A 137 -16.23 -1.56 16.47
C GLU A 137 -14.92 -2.02 17.12
N PRO A 138 -13.92 -1.13 17.30
CA PRO A 138 -12.72 -1.47 18.03
C PRO A 138 -13.03 -1.78 19.50
N THR A 139 -12.23 -2.68 20.08
CA THR A 139 -12.30 -2.98 21.53
C THR A 139 -11.76 -1.81 22.35
N SER A 140 -10.74 -1.15 21.85
CA SER A 140 -10.13 0.06 22.46
C SER A 140 -9.22 0.77 21.47
N GLY A 141 -8.71 1.94 21.86
CA GLY A 141 -7.88 2.80 21.02
C GLY A 141 -8.71 3.87 20.33
N LYS A 142 -8.06 4.70 19.54
CA LYS A 142 -8.70 5.84 18.87
C LYS A 142 -8.39 5.85 17.38
N VAL A 143 -9.37 6.31 16.63
CA VAL A 143 -9.26 6.70 15.24
C VAL A 143 -9.59 8.18 15.16
N ILE A 144 -8.64 8.98 14.70
CA ILE A 144 -8.78 10.43 14.59
C ILE A 144 -8.64 10.77 13.11
N PHE A 145 -9.68 11.33 12.51
CA PHE A 145 -9.69 11.77 11.12
C PHE A 145 -9.91 13.28 11.06
N GLU A 146 -9.03 14.00 10.36
CA GLU A 146 -9.04 15.47 10.29
C GLU A 146 -9.15 16.14 11.67
N GLY A 147 -8.40 15.63 12.64
CA GLY A 147 -8.38 16.13 14.02
C GLY A 147 -9.62 15.78 14.86
N ARG A 148 -10.55 14.97 14.35
CA ARG A 148 -11.77 14.55 15.06
C ARG A 148 -11.74 13.06 15.34
N GLU A 149 -11.99 12.69 16.59
CA GLU A 149 -12.20 11.27 16.96
C GLU A 149 -13.50 10.77 16.33
N VAL A 150 -13.43 9.66 15.62
CA VAL A 150 -14.54 9.05 14.86
C VAL A 150 -14.89 7.67 15.41
#